data_cc47bbfe21259472de80c8f9bd67a130
#
_entry.id   cc47bbfe21259472de80c8f9bd67a130
#
_cell.length_a   1.000
_cell.length_b   1.000
_cell.length_c   1.000
_cell.angle_alpha   90.00
_cell.angle_beta   90.00
_cell.angle_gamma   90.00
#
_symmetry.space_group_name_H-M   'P 1'
#
loop_
_entity.id
_entity.type
_entity.pdbx_description
1 polymer ?
#
loop_
_entity_poly.entity_id
_entity_poly.type
_entity_poly.pdbx_seq_one_letter_code
_entity_poly.pdbx_strand_id
1 'polypeptide(L)'
;MFKHRFPILVTIGVVALGAAACSSSSSSSTTTVTTAQPGSSPGGALGGSADTSTPTVSLTGAGASSAQPFLTRAFYDYNRSNPNVTVNYSPTGSSVGISDIQANNVNFGQSEIPMSSSDLAKATGGPILQLPIDLGGVAISYNVPGTPKNLHLNGNQLAQIYLGKITDWHQIDSSIPSGIHIVAVHRADSSGPGYDLDQYLIDTSPTWVTATGTTTASKTWPEANVGIGQQLNSGVATYVKQTPGAIGFIEYSYALQNKFTNASLLNKAGAYVAPTTASIAAAGSHAANLSASNYNIVNGTGRGTYPLANFSWSLIYQKQKVINTGIALGKLLDWVSSTGQRNALPLGYAPLPANVQAVAHATLLKLEDSTGSALFSS
;
A
#
# COMPACT_ATOMS: atom_id res chain seq x y z
N MET A 1 22.80 48.47 -20.92
CA MET A 1 22.12 49.71 -20.56
C MET A 1 20.63 49.53 -20.62
N PHE A 2 19.94 50.01 -19.59
CA PHE A 2 18.49 50.00 -19.27
C PHE A 2 17.92 48.81 -18.52
N LYS A 3 17.85 49.06 -17.18
CA LYS A 3 17.03 48.38 -16.17
C LYS A 3 15.61 48.92 -16.23
N HIS A 4 14.58 48.10 -16.12
CA HIS A 4 13.30 48.52 -15.56
C HIS A 4 12.82 47.49 -14.53
N ARG A 5 12.80 47.91 -13.27
CA ARG A 5 12.12 47.28 -12.13
C ARG A 5 10.74 47.94 -11.99
N PHE A 6 9.69 47.11 -11.77
CA PHE A 6 8.41 47.57 -11.21
C PHE A 6 8.13 46.82 -9.93
N PRO A 7 7.75 47.46 -8.84
CA PRO A 7 7.30 46.82 -7.61
C PRO A 7 5.79 46.61 -7.62
N ILE A 8 5.35 45.45 -7.16
CA ILE A 8 3.92 45.13 -6.89
C ILE A 8 3.68 45.38 -5.40
N LEU A 9 2.73 46.24 -5.14
CA LEU A 9 2.21 46.64 -3.83
C LEU A 9 1.19 45.55 -3.37
N VAL A 10 1.40 45.02 -2.18
CA VAL A 10 0.43 44.11 -1.51
C VAL A 10 -0.34 44.95 -0.50
N THR A 11 -1.66 45.00 -0.68
CA THR A 11 -2.57 45.65 0.26
C THR A 11 -3.18 44.57 1.16
N ILE A 12 -2.95 44.68 2.44
CA ILE A 12 -3.53 43.86 3.50
C ILE A 12 -4.84 44.51 3.94
N GLY A 13 -5.96 43.79 3.80
CA GLY A 13 -7.25 44.18 4.36
C GLY A 13 -7.56 43.38 5.61
N VAL A 14 -7.54 44.04 6.76
CA VAL A 14 -8.03 43.52 8.04
C VAL A 14 -9.49 43.90 8.17
N VAL A 15 -10.36 42.92 8.41
CA VAL A 15 -11.75 43.12 8.89
C VAL A 15 -11.94 42.36 10.18
N ALA A 16 -12.09 43.10 11.27
CA ALA A 16 -12.58 42.64 12.56
C ALA A 16 -14.04 43.06 12.74
N LEU A 17 -14.80 42.30 13.48
CA LEU A 17 -16.02 42.55 14.27
C LEU A 17 -16.87 41.26 14.26
N GLY A 18 -17.49 40.77 15.29
CA GLY A 18 -17.78 41.27 16.63
C GLY A 18 -18.66 40.17 17.29
N ALA A 19 -18.51 40.04 18.59
CA ALA A 19 -19.21 39.07 19.41
C ALA A 19 -20.67 39.45 19.66
N ALA A 20 -21.57 38.46 19.75
CA ALA A 20 -22.82 38.57 20.51
C ALA A 20 -23.18 37.22 21.15
N ALA A 21 -23.18 37.17 22.43
CA ALA A 21 -23.70 36.11 23.27
C ALA A 21 -25.21 36.25 23.42
N CYS A 22 -25.93 35.13 23.34
CA CYS A 22 -27.24 34.99 24.02
C CYS A 22 -27.45 33.56 24.47
N SER A 23 -27.57 33.41 25.79
CA SER A 23 -27.97 32.22 26.49
C SER A 23 -29.49 32.00 26.39
N SER A 24 -29.92 30.76 26.16
CA SER A 24 -31.23 30.29 26.65
C SER A 24 -31.20 28.77 26.87
N SER A 25 -31.44 28.40 28.12
CA SER A 25 -31.72 27.07 28.62
C SER A 25 -33.12 26.61 28.21
N SER A 26 -33.25 25.38 27.72
CA SER A 26 -34.49 24.61 27.84
C SER A 26 -34.21 23.11 27.87
N SER A 27 -34.61 22.53 28.97
CA SER A 27 -34.74 21.10 29.25
C SER A 27 -35.87 20.47 28.43
N SER A 28 -35.66 19.27 27.84
CA SER A 28 -36.76 18.29 27.65
C SER A 28 -36.24 16.89 27.34
N SER A 29 -36.59 16.01 28.22
CA SER A 29 -37.12 14.62 28.11
C SER A 29 -36.49 13.63 27.11
N THR A 30 -35.93 12.62 27.75
CA THR A 30 -35.54 11.28 27.31
C THR A 30 -36.66 10.56 26.57
N THR A 31 -36.41 10.11 25.35
CA THR A 31 -37.15 9.01 24.75
C THR A 31 -36.14 7.95 24.28
N THR A 32 -36.17 6.84 25.00
CA THR A 32 -35.37 5.63 24.70
C THR A 32 -35.98 4.94 23.45
N VAL A 33 -35.26 4.95 22.35
CA VAL A 33 -35.57 4.08 21.21
C VAL A 33 -34.51 2.97 21.17
N THR A 34 -34.95 1.79 21.56
CA THR A 34 -34.18 0.55 21.39
C THR A 34 -34.17 0.16 19.93
N THR A 35 -33.06 0.35 19.24
CA THR A 35 -32.86 -0.24 17.91
C THR A 35 -31.88 -1.40 18.00
N ALA A 36 -32.31 -2.52 17.45
CA ALA A 36 -31.61 -3.80 17.41
C ALA A 36 -30.25 -3.68 16.72
N GLN A 37 -29.25 -4.30 17.33
CA GLN A 37 -27.88 -4.42 16.88
C GLN A 37 -27.79 -5.51 15.79
N PRO A 38 -27.17 -5.26 14.63
CA PRO A 38 -26.83 -6.32 13.70
C PRO A 38 -25.53 -7.01 14.10
N GLY A 39 -25.57 -8.30 14.05
CA GLY A 39 -24.57 -9.34 14.07
C GLY A 39 -23.10 -9.03 14.35
N SER A 40 -22.61 -9.65 15.41
CA SER A 40 -21.20 -9.76 15.80
C SER A 40 -20.36 -10.45 14.72
N SER A 41 -19.32 -9.75 14.23
CA SER A 41 -18.21 -10.35 13.48
C SER A 41 -17.39 -11.27 14.39
N PRO A 42 -16.90 -12.43 13.90
CA PRO A 42 -16.01 -13.31 14.66
C PRO A 42 -14.56 -12.83 14.52
N GLY A 43 -14.19 -11.90 15.40
CA GLY A 43 -12.82 -11.46 15.61
C GLY A 43 -12.75 -10.94 17.05
N GLY A 44 -12.33 -11.79 17.98
CA GLY A 44 -12.14 -11.39 19.37
C GLY A 44 -11.07 -10.32 19.44
N ALA A 45 -11.42 -9.13 19.99
CA ALA A 45 -10.45 -8.10 20.31
C ALA A 45 -9.39 -8.65 21.25
N LEU A 46 -8.11 -8.29 21.04
CA LEU A 46 -7.04 -8.65 21.96
C LEU A 46 -7.39 -8.15 23.37
N GLY A 47 -7.63 -9.10 24.31
CA GLY A 47 -8.02 -8.81 25.68
C GLY A 47 -6.82 -8.25 26.47
N GLY A 48 -6.83 -6.94 26.76
CA GLY A 48 -5.91 -6.30 27.70
C GLY A 48 -6.71 -5.54 28.73
N SER A 49 -6.42 -5.72 30.02
CA SER A 49 -7.06 -4.99 31.12
C SER A 49 -6.93 -3.48 30.91
N ALA A 50 -8.06 -2.77 30.91
CA ALA A 50 -8.09 -1.33 30.87
C ALA A 50 -7.61 -0.75 32.22
N ASP A 51 -6.32 -0.36 32.29
CA ASP A 51 -5.84 0.53 33.32
C ASP A 51 -6.18 1.97 32.90
N THR A 52 -6.83 2.73 33.77
CA THR A 52 -7.34 4.09 33.51
C THR A 52 -6.24 5.16 33.41
N SER A 53 -4.96 4.77 33.55
CA SER A 53 -3.77 5.60 33.33
C SER A 53 -2.94 5.08 32.16
N THR A 54 -3.53 4.95 30.96
CA THR A 54 -2.79 4.46 29.79
C THR A 54 -1.69 5.48 29.44
N PRO A 55 -0.38 5.10 29.53
CA PRO A 55 0.70 6.01 29.20
C PRO A 55 0.62 6.43 27.74
N THR A 56 0.99 7.68 27.46
CA THR A 56 1.11 8.15 26.07
C THR A 56 2.22 7.38 25.37
N VAL A 57 1.90 6.78 24.22
CA VAL A 57 2.84 6.01 23.38
C VAL A 57 2.93 6.66 22.01
N SER A 58 4.17 6.94 21.58
CA SER A 58 4.44 7.35 20.19
C SER A 58 5.07 6.17 19.46
N LEU A 59 4.44 5.74 18.36
CA LEU A 59 4.91 4.69 17.48
C LEU A 59 5.50 5.28 16.21
N THR A 60 6.59 4.71 15.76
CA THR A 60 7.25 5.07 14.49
C THR A 60 7.21 3.90 13.53
N GLY A 61 6.91 4.17 12.27
CA GLY A 61 6.94 3.19 11.19
C GLY A 61 7.54 3.77 9.93
N ALA A 62 8.12 2.93 9.09
CA ALA A 62 8.66 3.33 7.79
C ALA A 62 8.50 2.21 6.76
N GLY A 63 8.46 2.57 5.47
CA GLY A 63 8.49 1.57 4.41
C GLY A 63 7.58 1.86 3.22
N ALA A 64 6.82 0.85 2.79
CA ALA A 64 6.04 0.86 1.57
C ALA A 64 5.20 2.12 1.37
N SER A 65 5.46 2.87 0.31
CA SER A 65 4.64 4.05 -0.04
C SER A 65 3.26 3.67 -0.58
N SER A 66 3.09 2.47 -1.08
CA SER A 66 1.81 1.90 -1.51
C SER A 66 0.79 1.82 -0.38
N ALA A 67 1.20 1.45 0.83
CA ALA A 67 0.34 1.37 2.01
C ALA A 67 -0.02 2.75 2.61
N GLN A 68 0.70 3.83 2.25
CA GLN A 68 0.56 5.14 2.90
C GLN A 68 -0.88 5.68 2.92
N PRO A 69 -1.65 5.71 1.81
CA PRO A 69 -3.00 6.25 1.85
C PRO A 69 -3.91 5.54 2.84
N PHE A 70 -3.84 4.19 2.89
CA PHE A 70 -4.61 3.38 3.82
C PHE A 70 -4.16 3.58 5.26
N LEU A 71 -2.85 3.48 5.53
CA LEU A 71 -2.29 3.62 6.87
C LEU A 71 -2.53 5.01 7.47
N THR A 72 -2.37 6.08 6.68
CA THR A 72 -2.65 7.46 7.13
C THR A 72 -4.09 7.58 7.63
N ARG A 73 -5.05 7.05 6.88
CA ARG A 73 -6.46 7.07 7.29
C ARG A 73 -6.73 6.17 8.49
N ALA A 74 -6.19 4.96 8.50
CA ALA A 74 -6.37 4.03 9.60
C ALA A 74 -5.79 4.58 10.91
N PHE A 75 -4.58 5.15 10.89
CA PHE A 75 -3.96 5.74 12.08
C PHE A 75 -4.71 6.95 12.60
N TYR A 76 -5.21 7.80 11.71
CA TYR A 76 -6.08 8.91 12.10
C TYR A 76 -7.35 8.43 12.82
N ASP A 77 -8.04 7.43 12.27
CA ASP A 77 -9.27 6.90 12.88
C ASP A 77 -8.99 6.14 14.18
N TYR A 78 -7.87 5.42 14.26
CA TYR A 78 -7.44 4.74 15.49
C TYR A 78 -7.14 5.74 16.61
N ASN A 79 -6.37 6.80 16.31
CA ASN A 79 -6.00 7.83 17.30
C ASN A 79 -7.25 8.53 17.90
N ARG A 80 -8.30 8.75 17.10
CA ARG A 80 -9.56 9.34 17.61
C ARG A 80 -10.20 8.52 18.72
N SER A 81 -10.06 7.20 18.69
CA SER A 81 -10.58 6.30 19.73
C SER A 81 -9.53 5.95 20.78
N ASN A 82 -8.26 6.19 20.49
CA ASN A 82 -7.12 5.90 21.36
C ASN A 82 -6.16 7.10 21.38
N PRO A 83 -6.57 8.24 22.00
CA PRO A 83 -5.82 9.51 21.89
C PRO A 83 -4.42 9.46 22.53
N ASN A 84 -4.17 8.46 23.38
CA ASN A 84 -2.86 8.23 24.00
C ASN A 84 -1.86 7.52 23.07
N VAL A 85 -2.29 7.08 21.86
CA VAL A 85 -1.41 6.43 20.89
C VAL A 85 -1.28 7.31 19.66
N THR A 86 -0.07 7.80 19.39
CA THR A 86 0.27 8.53 18.17
C THR A 86 1.13 7.67 17.27
N VAL A 87 0.98 7.81 15.96
CA VAL A 87 1.74 7.05 14.97
C VAL A 87 2.35 7.99 13.94
N ASN A 88 3.67 7.92 13.74
CA ASN A 88 4.41 8.62 12.71
C ASN A 88 4.88 7.60 11.67
N TYR A 89 4.41 7.74 10.43
CA TYR A 89 4.76 6.84 9.34
C TYR A 89 5.52 7.58 8.23
N SER A 90 6.67 7.04 7.83
CA SER A 90 7.51 7.56 6.75
C SER A 90 7.43 6.63 5.53
N PRO A 91 6.82 7.07 4.42
CA PRO A 91 6.68 6.27 3.20
C PRO A 91 7.98 6.32 2.38
N THR A 92 8.95 5.49 2.72
CA THR A 92 10.33 5.52 2.18
C THR A 92 10.64 4.41 1.18
N GLY A 93 9.66 3.52 0.93
CA GLY A 93 9.80 2.33 0.07
C GLY A 93 10.05 1.04 0.86
N SER A 94 9.65 -0.10 0.28
CA SER A 94 9.64 -1.41 0.97
C SER A 94 11.01 -1.84 1.51
N SER A 95 12.09 -1.67 0.74
CA SER A 95 13.42 -2.06 1.22
C SER A 95 13.94 -1.17 2.34
N VAL A 96 13.57 0.11 2.39
CA VAL A 96 13.90 0.99 3.51
C VAL A 96 13.14 0.53 4.76
N GLY A 97 11.86 0.17 4.63
CA GLY A 97 11.10 -0.43 5.74
C GLY A 97 11.74 -1.70 6.29
N ILE A 98 12.25 -2.57 5.41
CA ILE A 98 13.02 -3.75 5.81
C ILE A 98 14.31 -3.35 6.54
N SER A 99 15.10 -2.42 6.00
CA SER A 99 16.37 -2.03 6.63
C SER A 99 16.17 -1.29 7.95
N ASP A 100 15.14 -0.47 8.07
CA ASP A 100 14.86 0.26 9.30
C ASP A 100 14.41 -0.67 10.43
N ILE A 101 13.58 -1.69 10.14
CA ILE A 101 13.22 -2.68 11.16
C ILE A 101 14.43 -3.56 11.50
N GLN A 102 15.25 -3.97 10.54
CA GLN A 102 16.48 -4.73 10.80
C GLN A 102 17.42 -4.00 11.77
N ALA A 103 17.57 -2.68 11.57
CA ALA A 103 18.39 -1.82 12.42
C ALA A 103 17.73 -1.43 13.75
N ASN A 104 16.45 -1.81 13.96
CA ASN A 104 15.65 -1.41 15.14
C ASN A 104 15.46 0.13 15.26
N ASN A 105 15.39 0.82 14.12
CA ASN A 105 15.18 2.26 14.04
C ASN A 105 13.70 2.66 14.18
N VAL A 106 12.77 1.72 13.92
CA VAL A 106 11.32 1.92 13.94
C VAL A 106 10.62 0.83 14.75
N ASN A 107 9.41 1.10 15.22
CA ASN A 107 8.59 0.11 15.91
C ASN A 107 8.01 -0.92 14.93
N PHE A 108 7.74 -0.51 13.67
CA PHE A 108 7.32 -1.41 12.61
C PHE A 108 7.87 -0.98 11.24
N GLY A 109 8.29 -1.94 10.44
CA GLY A 109 8.56 -1.78 9.03
C GLY A 109 7.31 -2.10 8.21
N GLN A 110 7.20 -1.58 6.99
CA GLN A 110 6.12 -1.89 6.07
C GLN A 110 6.70 -2.30 4.72
N SER A 111 6.30 -3.46 4.19
CA SER A 111 6.85 -3.98 2.94
C SER A 111 5.86 -4.85 2.18
N GLU A 112 5.85 -4.76 0.86
CA GLU A 112 5.22 -5.70 -0.07
C GLU A 112 6.22 -6.78 -0.52
N ILE A 113 7.51 -6.52 -0.29
CA ILE A 113 8.58 -7.47 -0.61
C ILE A 113 8.77 -8.42 0.57
N PRO A 114 8.74 -9.74 0.35
CA PRO A 114 9.05 -10.72 1.40
C PRO A 114 10.46 -10.53 1.97
N MET A 115 10.59 -10.61 3.30
CA MET A 115 11.91 -10.72 3.89
C MET A 115 12.51 -12.10 3.59
N SER A 116 13.64 -12.11 2.92
CA SER A 116 14.41 -13.33 2.70
C SER A 116 15.04 -13.85 4.01
N SER A 117 15.53 -15.09 4.01
CA SER A 117 16.27 -15.62 5.15
C SER A 117 17.48 -14.75 5.50
N SER A 118 18.14 -14.17 4.48
CA SER A 118 19.26 -13.25 4.67
C SER A 118 18.81 -11.90 5.24
N ASP A 119 17.61 -11.44 4.94
CA ASP A 119 17.05 -10.23 5.55
C ASP A 119 16.73 -10.46 7.02
N LEU A 120 16.09 -11.60 7.35
CA LEU A 120 15.78 -11.97 8.73
C LEU A 120 17.02 -12.14 9.59
N ALA A 121 18.10 -12.70 9.03
CA ALA A 121 19.37 -12.89 9.74
C ALA A 121 20.08 -11.56 10.10
N LYS A 122 19.75 -10.46 9.45
CA LYS A 122 20.31 -9.13 9.73
C LYS A 122 19.56 -8.38 10.84
N ALA A 123 18.44 -8.91 11.34
CA ALA A 123 17.61 -8.25 12.35
C ALA A 123 18.35 -8.20 13.70
N THR A 124 18.67 -6.99 14.17
CA THR A 124 19.49 -6.78 15.39
C THR A 124 18.69 -6.94 16.69
N GLY A 125 17.35 -6.87 16.64
CA GLY A 125 16.45 -6.95 17.79
C GLY A 125 15.88 -8.35 18.05
N GLY A 126 16.27 -9.38 17.27
CA GLY A 126 15.77 -10.75 17.38
C GLY A 126 14.78 -11.14 16.28
N PRO A 127 13.94 -12.16 16.47
CA PRO A 127 12.98 -12.62 15.47
C PRO A 127 11.98 -11.56 15.05
N ILE A 128 11.69 -11.49 13.74
CA ILE A 128 10.67 -10.59 13.16
C ILE A 128 9.41 -11.40 12.83
N LEU A 129 8.28 -10.88 13.27
CA LEU A 129 6.96 -11.31 12.86
C LEU A 129 6.54 -10.49 11.64
N GLN A 130 5.90 -11.15 10.66
CA GLN A 130 5.36 -10.55 9.46
C GLN A 130 3.86 -10.81 9.42
N LEU A 131 3.05 -9.75 9.34
CA LEU A 131 1.59 -9.86 9.32
C LEU A 131 0.96 -9.00 8.22
N PRO A 132 -0.06 -9.53 7.49
CA PRO A 132 -0.71 -8.77 6.42
C PRO A 132 -1.52 -7.62 7.00
N ILE A 133 -1.46 -6.45 6.35
CA ILE A 133 -2.10 -5.25 6.85
C ILE A 133 -3.08 -4.61 5.86
N ASP A 134 -2.81 -4.68 4.58
CA ASP A 134 -3.70 -4.27 3.50
C ASP A 134 -3.57 -5.18 2.27
N LEU A 135 -4.55 -5.08 1.39
CA LEU A 135 -4.63 -5.80 0.12
C LEU A 135 -4.82 -4.77 -0.99
N GLY A 136 -3.77 -4.57 -1.75
CA GLY A 136 -3.68 -3.64 -2.85
C GLY A 136 -3.46 -4.30 -4.20
N GLY A 137 -3.08 -3.50 -5.18
CA GLY A 137 -2.69 -3.98 -6.50
C GLY A 137 -1.96 -2.91 -7.31
N VAL A 138 -1.10 -3.36 -8.19
CA VAL A 138 -0.29 -2.51 -9.05
C VAL A 138 -1.00 -2.28 -10.37
N ALA A 139 -1.48 -1.05 -10.61
CA ALA A 139 -2.09 -0.66 -11.87
C ALA A 139 -1.02 -0.30 -12.92
N ILE A 140 -1.20 -0.74 -14.14
CA ILE A 140 -0.45 -0.26 -15.30
C ILE A 140 -1.21 0.94 -15.87
N SER A 141 -0.77 2.12 -15.47
CA SER A 141 -1.38 3.40 -15.82
C SER A 141 -0.70 4.04 -17.00
N TYR A 142 -1.47 4.67 -17.89
CA TYR A 142 -0.93 5.34 -19.07
C TYR A 142 -1.60 6.67 -19.37
N ASN A 143 -0.90 7.52 -20.10
CA ASN A 143 -1.34 8.85 -20.51
C ASN A 143 -1.21 9.01 -22.04
N VAL A 144 -2.18 8.48 -22.77
CA VAL A 144 -2.22 8.58 -24.23
C VAL A 144 -3.53 9.26 -24.65
N PRO A 145 -3.48 10.53 -25.07
CA PRO A 145 -4.67 11.27 -25.48
C PRO A 145 -5.41 10.59 -26.65
N GLY A 146 -6.73 10.50 -26.55
CA GLY A 146 -7.57 9.93 -27.63
C GLY A 146 -7.59 8.41 -27.72
N THR A 147 -6.94 7.70 -26.81
CA THR A 147 -6.93 6.22 -26.79
C THR A 147 -8.19 5.60 -26.20
N PRO A 148 -8.49 4.33 -26.58
CA PRO A 148 -9.48 3.52 -25.89
C PRO A 148 -9.19 3.45 -24.39
N LYS A 149 -10.23 3.54 -23.57
CA LYS A 149 -10.09 3.54 -22.09
C LYS A 149 -9.71 2.18 -21.48
N ASN A 150 -9.59 1.13 -22.28
CA ASN A 150 -9.37 -0.25 -21.81
C ASN A 150 -8.36 -0.98 -22.69
N LEU A 151 -7.11 -0.52 -22.71
CA LEU A 151 -6.06 -1.29 -23.37
C LEU A 151 -5.87 -2.64 -22.69
N HIS A 152 -5.72 -3.67 -23.50
CA HIS A 152 -5.41 -5.03 -23.08
C HIS A 152 -3.92 -5.26 -23.25
N LEU A 153 -3.21 -5.54 -22.17
CA LEU A 153 -1.76 -5.82 -22.20
C LEU A 153 -1.49 -7.21 -21.59
N ASN A 154 -0.67 -7.97 -22.25
CA ASN A 154 -0.11 -9.20 -21.70
C ASN A 154 1.32 -8.98 -21.20
N GLY A 155 1.85 -9.95 -20.43
CA GLY A 155 3.17 -9.81 -19.84
C GLY A 155 4.29 -9.66 -20.88
N ASN A 156 4.19 -10.32 -22.04
CA ASN A 156 5.20 -10.19 -23.07
C ASN A 156 5.20 -8.80 -23.73
N GLN A 157 4.04 -8.17 -23.92
CA GLN A 157 3.96 -6.78 -24.40
C GLN A 157 4.55 -5.81 -23.38
N LEU A 158 4.21 -5.96 -22.08
CA LEU A 158 4.81 -5.17 -21.01
C LEU A 158 6.33 -5.35 -20.95
N ALA A 159 6.82 -6.60 -21.03
CA ALA A 159 8.24 -6.88 -21.06
C ALA A 159 8.92 -6.15 -22.23
N GLN A 160 8.35 -6.20 -23.43
CA GLN A 160 8.92 -5.53 -24.59
C GLN A 160 8.91 -4.01 -24.48
N ILE A 161 7.90 -3.42 -23.82
CA ILE A 161 7.87 -1.97 -23.50
C ILE A 161 9.03 -1.63 -22.57
N TYR A 162 9.16 -2.35 -21.45
CA TYR A 162 10.20 -2.06 -20.44
C TYR A 162 11.61 -2.51 -20.87
N LEU A 163 11.74 -3.29 -21.95
CA LEU A 163 13.01 -3.58 -22.65
C LEU A 163 13.30 -2.59 -23.78
N GLY A 164 12.45 -1.59 -24.01
CA GLY A 164 12.61 -0.62 -25.11
C GLY A 164 12.46 -1.21 -26.52
N LYS A 165 11.83 -2.38 -26.66
CA LYS A 165 11.58 -3.04 -27.96
C LYS A 165 10.30 -2.59 -28.62
N ILE A 166 9.26 -2.27 -27.84
CA ILE A 166 8.03 -1.59 -28.26
C ILE A 166 8.15 -0.14 -27.81
N THR A 167 8.18 0.77 -28.78
CA THR A 167 8.47 2.21 -28.54
C THR A 167 7.39 3.15 -29.05
N ASP A 168 6.37 2.62 -29.73
CA ASP A 168 5.24 3.39 -30.25
C ASP A 168 3.92 2.71 -29.87
N TRP A 169 2.95 3.51 -29.44
CA TRP A 169 1.64 3.01 -29.01
C TRP A 169 0.85 2.31 -30.13
N HIS A 170 1.07 2.69 -31.40
CA HIS A 170 0.47 2.01 -32.56
C HIS A 170 0.86 0.52 -32.64
N GLN A 171 2.03 0.14 -32.10
CA GLN A 171 2.47 -1.26 -32.03
C GLN A 171 1.66 -2.08 -31.00
N ILE A 172 1.03 -1.41 -30.05
CA ILE A 172 0.15 -2.03 -29.03
C ILE A 172 -1.28 -2.13 -29.56
N ASP A 173 -1.78 -1.04 -30.13
CA ASP A 173 -3.13 -0.95 -30.68
C ASP A 173 -3.09 -0.09 -31.95
N SER A 174 -3.40 -0.70 -33.11
CA SER A 174 -3.37 -0.03 -34.42
C SER A 174 -4.44 1.06 -34.58
N SER A 175 -5.41 1.15 -33.67
CA SER A 175 -6.35 2.28 -33.61
C SER A 175 -5.72 3.56 -33.06
N ILE A 176 -4.59 3.46 -32.38
CA ILE A 176 -3.81 4.59 -31.91
C ILE A 176 -2.96 5.13 -33.07
N PRO A 177 -2.96 6.45 -33.33
CA PRO A 177 -2.11 7.01 -34.39
C PRO A 177 -0.63 6.66 -34.17
N SER A 178 0.07 6.36 -35.27
CA SER A 178 1.53 6.17 -35.23
C SER A 178 2.26 7.48 -34.91
N GLY A 179 3.45 7.38 -34.32
CA GLY A 179 4.26 8.52 -33.91
C GLY A 179 4.01 8.99 -32.47
N ILE A 180 3.14 8.30 -31.71
CA ILE A 180 3.00 8.54 -30.28
C ILE A 180 3.98 7.60 -29.56
N HIS A 181 5.14 8.16 -29.19
CA HIS A 181 6.19 7.36 -28.54
C HIS A 181 5.81 6.94 -27.13
N ILE A 182 6.17 5.70 -26.77
CA ILE A 182 6.03 5.17 -25.42
C ILE A 182 7.16 5.70 -24.56
N VAL A 183 6.82 6.32 -23.43
CA VAL A 183 7.76 6.67 -22.35
C VAL A 183 7.53 5.72 -21.18
N ALA A 184 8.34 4.68 -21.07
CA ALA A 184 8.27 3.74 -19.96
C ALA A 184 8.77 4.40 -18.67
N VAL A 185 7.96 4.38 -17.60
CA VAL A 185 8.29 4.95 -16.30
C VAL A 185 8.39 3.84 -15.28
N HIS A 186 9.52 3.74 -14.62
CA HIS A 186 9.79 2.72 -13.61
C HIS A 186 10.15 3.32 -12.25
N ARG A 187 10.21 2.50 -11.21
CA ARG A 187 10.69 2.90 -9.89
C ARG A 187 12.22 2.97 -9.88
N ALA A 188 12.76 4.08 -9.42
CA ALA A 188 14.21 4.26 -9.20
C ALA A 188 14.65 3.83 -7.81
N ASP A 189 13.71 3.67 -6.89
CA ASP A 189 13.90 3.10 -5.56
C ASP A 189 13.51 1.61 -5.54
N SER A 190 13.92 0.90 -4.51
CA SER A 190 13.50 -0.46 -4.27
C SER A 190 12.04 -0.51 -3.79
N SER A 191 11.17 -1.19 -4.52
CA SER A 191 9.73 -1.06 -4.35
C SER A 191 8.95 -2.36 -4.50
N GLY A 192 7.88 -2.49 -3.71
CA GLY A 192 6.91 -3.57 -3.87
C GLY A 192 6.28 -3.62 -5.26
N PRO A 193 5.69 -2.52 -5.77
CA PRO A 193 5.14 -2.49 -7.13
C PRO A 193 6.12 -2.92 -8.23
N GLY A 194 7.40 -2.57 -8.10
CA GLY A 194 8.44 -3.03 -9.02
C GLY A 194 8.71 -4.53 -8.89
N TYR A 195 8.80 -5.03 -7.67
CA TYR A 195 8.96 -6.44 -7.37
C TYR A 195 7.79 -7.28 -7.93
N ASP A 196 6.55 -6.83 -7.75
CA ASP A 196 5.36 -7.54 -8.21
C ASP A 196 5.27 -7.57 -9.74
N LEU A 197 5.58 -6.46 -10.40
CA LEU A 197 5.62 -6.43 -11.85
C LEU A 197 6.75 -7.32 -12.39
N ASP A 198 7.93 -7.27 -11.81
CA ASP A 198 9.05 -8.13 -12.21
C ASP A 198 8.68 -9.62 -12.07
N GLN A 199 8.02 -10.02 -10.95
CA GLN A 199 7.50 -11.38 -10.78
C GLN A 199 6.50 -11.76 -11.87
N TYR A 200 5.55 -10.87 -12.20
CA TYR A 200 4.59 -11.12 -13.27
C TYR A 200 5.26 -11.28 -14.64
N LEU A 201 6.27 -10.46 -14.94
CA LEU A 201 7.02 -10.55 -16.19
C LEU A 201 7.87 -11.83 -16.28
N ILE A 202 8.45 -12.25 -15.16
CA ILE A 202 9.15 -13.56 -15.06
C ILE A 202 8.18 -14.70 -15.36
N ASP A 203 6.98 -14.67 -14.78
CA ASP A 203 5.97 -15.73 -14.92
C ASP A 203 5.37 -15.81 -16.33
N THR A 204 5.38 -14.70 -17.09
CA THR A 204 4.56 -14.56 -18.31
C THR A 204 5.34 -14.19 -19.58
N SER A 205 6.65 -13.89 -19.48
CA SER A 205 7.47 -13.47 -20.61
C SER A 205 8.86 -14.11 -20.62
N PRO A 206 9.08 -15.18 -21.40
CA PRO A 206 10.43 -15.70 -21.61
C PRO A 206 11.42 -14.66 -22.15
N THR A 207 10.92 -13.66 -22.90
CA THR A 207 11.74 -12.54 -23.39
C THR A 207 12.33 -11.72 -22.25
N TRP A 208 11.55 -11.50 -21.17
CA TRP A 208 12.01 -10.80 -19.97
C TRP A 208 13.11 -11.58 -19.25
N VAL A 209 12.86 -12.85 -18.99
CA VAL A 209 13.83 -13.76 -18.34
C VAL A 209 15.14 -13.84 -19.11
N THR A 210 15.07 -13.94 -20.44
CA THR A 210 16.27 -13.99 -21.29
C THR A 210 17.05 -12.68 -21.24
N ALA A 211 16.37 -11.53 -21.22
CA ALA A 211 17.02 -10.23 -21.24
C ALA A 211 17.64 -9.85 -19.89
N THR A 212 16.92 -10.11 -18.79
CA THR A 212 17.37 -9.77 -17.43
C THR A 212 18.29 -10.81 -16.82
N GLY A 213 18.28 -12.03 -17.34
CA GLY A 213 19.05 -13.16 -16.80
C GLY A 213 18.55 -13.64 -15.42
N THR A 214 17.35 -13.24 -14.98
CA THR A 214 16.80 -13.57 -13.65
C THR A 214 15.52 -14.39 -13.74
N THR A 215 15.35 -15.31 -12.79
CA THR A 215 14.15 -16.14 -12.60
C THR A 215 13.48 -15.87 -11.25
N THR A 216 13.95 -14.88 -10.52
CA THR A 216 13.43 -14.46 -9.21
C THR A 216 13.27 -12.95 -9.22
N ALA A 217 12.12 -12.46 -8.73
CA ALA A 217 11.86 -11.02 -8.70
C ALA A 217 12.90 -10.24 -7.89
N SER A 218 13.30 -9.10 -8.44
CA SER A 218 14.31 -8.22 -7.87
C SER A 218 13.68 -7.15 -6.97
N LYS A 219 14.35 -6.81 -5.89
CA LYS A 219 13.96 -5.68 -5.04
C LYS A 219 14.16 -4.33 -5.73
N THR A 220 15.05 -4.28 -6.73
CA THR A 220 15.30 -3.08 -7.56
C THR A 220 14.91 -3.40 -9.00
N TRP A 221 14.45 -2.37 -9.73
CA TRP A 221 14.04 -2.56 -11.11
C TRP A 221 15.22 -3.05 -11.99
N PRO A 222 15.10 -4.20 -12.68
CA PRO A 222 16.24 -4.82 -13.39
C PRO A 222 16.74 -4.00 -14.58
N GLU A 223 15.82 -3.35 -15.30
CA GLU A 223 16.11 -2.60 -16.55
C GLU A 223 16.10 -1.08 -16.30
N ALA A 224 16.86 -0.62 -15.29
CA ALA A 224 16.89 0.77 -14.89
C ALA A 224 17.42 1.75 -15.95
N ASN A 225 18.10 1.24 -16.98
CA ASN A 225 18.61 2.04 -18.10
C ASN A 225 17.58 2.29 -19.22
N VAL A 226 16.41 1.65 -19.16
CA VAL A 226 15.32 1.80 -20.13
C VAL A 226 14.21 2.63 -19.53
N GLY A 227 13.86 3.73 -20.17
CA GLY A 227 12.80 4.64 -19.72
C GLY A 227 13.26 5.63 -18.66
N ILE A 228 12.37 6.03 -17.80
CA ILE A 228 12.56 7.09 -16.81
C ILE A 228 12.32 6.56 -15.38
N GLY A 229 13.35 6.64 -14.56
CA GLY A 229 13.25 6.28 -13.14
C GLY A 229 12.60 7.38 -12.31
N GLN A 230 11.60 7.03 -11.49
CA GLN A 230 10.94 7.93 -10.55
C GLN A 230 10.88 7.34 -9.14
N GLN A 231 11.01 8.21 -8.14
CA GLN A 231 10.97 7.82 -6.74
C GLN A 231 9.51 7.65 -6.26
N LEU A 232 9.22 6.56 -5.57
CA LEU A 232 7.96 6.25 -4.92
C LEU A 232 6.75 6.21 -5.91
N ASN A 233 5.58 5.82 -5.42
CA ASN A 233 4.34 5.83 -6.22
C ASN A 233 3.96 7.25 -6.67
N SER A 234 4.17 8.26 -5.81
CA SER A 234 3.86 9.66 -6.11
C SER A 234 4.69 10.24 -7.25
N GLY A 235 5.97 9.89 -7.34
CA GLY A 235 6.84 10.32 -8.43
C GLY A 235 6.43 9.73 -9.76
N VAL A 236 6.19 8.39 -9.82
CA VAL A 236 5.70 7.72 -11.03
C VAL A 236 4.36 8.30 -11.46
N ALA A 237 3.40 8.47 -10.51
CA ALA A 237 2.10 9.06 -10.80
C ALA A 237 2.21 10.48 -11.38
N THR A 238 3.04 11.32 -10.79
CA THR A 238 3.26 12.69 -11.27
C THR A 238 3.82 12.70 -12.69
N TYR A 239 4.83 11.88 -12.96
CA TYR A 239 5.47 11.83 -14.26
C TYR A 239 4.52 11.32 -15.36
N VAL A 240 3.81 10.22 -15.11
CA VAL A 240 2.81 9.67 -16.06
C VAL A 240 1.73 10.71 -16.36
N LYS A 241 1.23 11.40 -15.32
CA LYS A 241 0.18 12.41 -15.49
C LYS A 241 0.60 13.57 -16.39
N GLN A 242 1.85 13.99 -16.29
CA GLN A 242 2.39 15.18 -16.98
C GLN A 242 2.94 14.86 -18.38
N THR A 243 3.18 13.59 -18.69
CA THR A 243 3.91 13.20 -19.92
C THR A 243 2.98 12.44 -20.87
N PRO A 244 2.55 13.04 -21.99
CA PRO A 244 1.85 12.33 -23.06
C PRO A 244 2.70 11.16 -23.59
N GLY A 245 2.07 10.01 -23.79
CA GLY A 245 2.74 8.78 -24.20
C GLY A 245 3.36 7.97 -23.06
N ALA A 246 3.34 8.47 -21.82
CA ALA A 246 3.91 7.73 -20.70
C ALA A 246 3.03 6.53 -20.27
N ILE A 247 3.72 5.46 -19.84
CA ILE A 247 3.17 4.28 -19.17
C ILE A 247 3.99 4.00 -17.91
N GLY A 248 3.33 3.69 -16.79
CA GLY A 248 4.01 3.38 -15.54
C GLY A 248 3.22 2.40 -14.69
N PHE A 249 3.90 1.74 -13.77
CA PHE A 249 3.30 0.88 -12.76
C PHE A 249 3.18 1.62 -11.44
N ILE A 250 1.98 1.69 -10.91
CA ILE A 250 1.62 2.54 -9.76
C ILE A 250 0.64 1.75 -8.89
N GLU A 251 0.76 1.84 -7.56
CA GLU A 251 -0.27 1.31 -6.68
C GLU A 251 -1.66 1.83 -7.07
N TYR A 252 -2.65 0.94 -7.13
CA TYR A 252 -4.00 1.25 -7.63
C TYR A 252 -4.68 2.40 -6.87
N SER A 253 -4.43 2.54 -5.59
CA SER A 253 -4.91 3.67 -4.78
C SER A 253 -4.46 5.03 -5.35
N TYR A 254 -3.20 5.15 -5.78
CA TYR A 254 -2.68 6.36 -6.45
C TYR A 254 -3.26 6.52 -7.85
N ALA A 255 -3.43 5.43 -8.59
CA ALA A 255 -4.05 5.47 -9.91
C ALA A 255 -5.50 5.96 -9.82
N LEU A 256 -6.25 5.49 -8.84
CA LEU A 256 -7.63 5.90 -8.57
C LEU A 256 -7.73 7.38 -8.18
N GLN A 257 -6.90 7.84 -7.24
CA GLN A 257 -6.88 9.24 -6.80
C GLN A 257 -6.53 10.22 -7.92
N ASN A 258 -5.64 9.82 -8.82
CA ASN A 258 -5.23 10.62 -9.97
C ASN A 258 -6.15 10.45 -11.18
N LYS A 259 -7.15 9.56 -11.11
CA LYS A 259 -8.11 9.25 -12.21
C LYS A 259 -7.40 8.77 -13.48
N PHE A 260 -6.37 7.97 -13.33
CA PHE A 260 -5.65 7.42 -14.47
C PHE A 260 -6.49 6.42 -15.27
N THR A 261 -6.21 6.35 -16.57
CA THR A 261 -6.60 5.23 -17.40
C THR A 261 -5.61 4.08 -17.15
N ASN A 262 -6.15 2.90 -16.89
CA ASN A 262 -5.37 1.71 -16.55
C ASN A 262 -5.62 0.60 -17.57
N ALA A 263 -4.59 -0.17 -17.89
CA ALA A 263 -4.72 -1.34 -18.74
C ALA A 263 -5.35 -2.52 -17.99
N SER A 264 -6.12 -3.33 -18.72
CA SER A 264 -6.49 -4.68 -18.28
C SER A 264 -5.35 -5.64 -18.61
N LEU A 265 -4.96 -6.47 -17.65
CA LEU A 265 -3.85 -7.39 -17.78
C LEU A 265 -4.34 -8.83 -18.00
N LEU A 266 -3.62 -9.56 -18.85
CA LEU A 266 -3.86 -11.00 -19.07
C LEU A 266 -3.43 -11.77 -17.82
N ASN A 267 -4.39 -12.44 -17.18
CA ASN A 267 -4.11 -13.28 -16.03
C ASN A 267 -3.84 -14.75 -16.40
N LYS A 268 -3.41 -15.53 -15.43
CA LYS A 268 -3.09 -16.96 -15.58
C LYS A 268 -4.26 -17.80 -16.11
N ALA A 269 -5.50 -17.36 -15.92
CA ALA A 269 -6.71 -18.04 -16.43
C ALA A 269 -7.06 -17.63 -17.88
N GLY A 270 -6.23 -16.85 -18.56
CA GLY A 270 -6.44 -16.40 -19.93
C GLY A 270 -7.49 -15.29 -20.10
N ALA A 271 -7.78 -14.52 -19.05
CA ALA A 271 -8.72 -13.41 -19.08
C ALA A 271 -7.98 -12.08 -18.89
N TYR A 272 -8.41 -11.04 -19.64
CA TYR A 272 -7.99 -9.67 -19.40
C TYR A 272 -8.80 -9.08 -18.26
N VAL A 273 -8.14 -8.67 -17.18
CA VAL A 273 -8.75 -8.17 -15.96
C VAL A 273 -8.24 -6.79 -15.63
N ALA A 274 -9.16 -5.84 -15.44
CA ALA A 274 -8.83 -4.48 -15.01
C ALA A 274 -8.50 -4.42 -13.51
N PRO A 275 -7.63 -3.49 -13.06
CA PRO A 275 -7.41 -3.22 -11.65
C PRO A 275 -8.65 -2.56 -11.06
N THR A 276 -9.35 -3.30 -10.23
CA THR A 276 -10.50 -2.85 -9.43
C THR A 276 -10.41 -3.44 -8.04
N THR A 277 -11.00 -2.81 -7.05
CA THR A 277 -11.06 -3.39 -5.70
C THR A 277 -11.71 -4.78 -5.69
N ALA A 278 -12.67 -5.04 -6.58
CA ALA A 278 -13.31 -6.35 -6.70
C ALA A 278 -12.36 -7.42 -7.28
N SER A 279 -11.60 -7.10 -8.34
CA SER A 279 -10.64 -8.05 -8.93
C SER A 279 -9.41 -8.29 -8.05
N ILE A 280 -9.01 -7.27 -7.29
CA ILE A 280 -7.98 -7.37 -6.25
C ILE A 280 -8.47 -8.24 -5.09
N ALA A 281 -9.71 -8.03 -4.60
CA ALA A 281 -10.32 -8.86 -3.58
C ALA A 281 -10.44 -10.33 -4.02
N ALA A 282 -10.79 -10.57 -5.29
CA ALA A 282 -10.82 -11.91 -5.86
C ALA A 282 -9.45 -12.59 -5.80
N ALA A 283 -8.35 -11.88 -6.10
CA ALA A 283 -7.00 -12.42 -5.97
C ALA A 283 -6.66 -12.78 -4.52
N GLY A 284 -6.95 -11.89 -3.56
CA GLY A 284 -6.74 -12.16 -2.14
C GLY A 284 -7.55 -13.33 -1.60
N SER A 285 -8.78 -13.53 -2.10
CA SER A 285 -9.64 -14.66 -1.70
C SER A 285 -9.13 -16.02 -2.20
N HIS A 286 -8.37 -16.03 -3.29
CA HIS A 286 -7.72 -17.24 -3.83
C HIS A 286 -6.34 -17.51 -3.22
N ALA A 287 -5.87 -16.65 -2.33
CA ALA A 287 -4.60 -16.84 -1.65
C ALA A 287 -4.67 -18.05 -0.72
N ALA A 288 -3.99 -19.13 -1.12
CA ALA A 288 -3.90 -20.35 -0.35
C ALA A 288 -2.64 -20.35 0.52
N ASN A 289 -2.74 -20.88 1.75
CA ASN A 289 -1.60 -21.11 2.62
C ASN A 289 -0.74 -19.88 2.91
N LEU A 290 -1.38 -18.71 3.11
CA LEU A 290 -0.68 -17.49 3.49
C LEU A 290 0.09 -17.69 4.80
N SER A 291 1.36 -17.31 4.78
CA SER A 291 2.25 -17.34 5.93
C SER A 291 3.33 -16.27 5.79
N ALA A 292 4.11 -16.03 6.82
CA ALA A 292 5.24 -15.12 6.79
C ALA A 292 6.28 -15.43 5.68
N SER A 293 6.30 -16.66 5.17
CA SER A 293 7.19 -17.09 4.09
C SER A 293 6.46 -17.35 2.76
N ASN A 294 5.14 -17.21 2.71
CA ASN A 294 4.33 -17.46 1.52
C ASN A 294 3.17 -16.46 1.44
N TYR A 295 3.46 -15.24 0.97
CA TYR A 295 2.44 -14.21 0.84
C TYR A 295 2.40 -13.52 -0.53
N ASN A 296 3.13 -14.04 -1.51
CA ASN A 296 3.04 -13.58 -2.89
C ASN A 296 1.78 -14.15 -3.55
N ILE A 297 0.90 -13.26 -4.04
CA ILE A 297 -0.32 -13.60 -4.76
C ILE A 297 -0.32 -13.12 -6.22
N VAL A 298 0.83 -12.64 -6.69
CA VAL A 298 1.03 -12.21 -8.08
C VAL A 298 0.75 -13.37 -9.02
N ASN A 299 0.03 -13.09 -10.11
CA ASN A 299 -0.36 -14.06 -11.13
C ASN A 299 -1.09 -15.29 -10.58
N GLY A 300 -1.89 -15.08 -9.52
CA GLY A 300 -2.69 -16.13 -8.87
C GLY A 300 -3.77 -16.71 -9.78
N THR A 301 -4.37 -17.81 -9.33
CA THR A 301 -5.43 -18.52 -10.06
C THR A 301 -6.76 -17.79 -9.96
N GLY A 302 -7.64 -17.99 -10.96
CA GLY A 302 -9.01 -17.46 -10.98
C GLY A 302 -9.27 -16.54 -12.18
N ARG A 303 -10.41 -16.75 -12.87
CA ARG A 303 -10.73 -15.98 -14.08
C ARG A 303 -10.93 -14.48 -13.83
N GLY A 304 -11.44 -14.11 -12.66
CA GLY A 304 -11.69 -12.71 -12.28
C GLY A 304 -10.60 -12.06 -11.43
N THR A 305 -9.46 -12.74 -11.21
CA THR A 305 -8.38 -12.23 -10.37
C THR A 305 -7.48 -11.27 -11.13
N TYR A 306 -7.17 -10.13 -10.51
CA TYR A 306 -6.19 -9.19 -11.04
C TYR A 306 -4.78 -9.76 -10.83
N PRO A 307 -3.94 -9.85 -11.88
CA PRO A 307 -2.67 -10.57 -11.77
C PRO A 307 -1.59 -9.83 -10.98
N LEU A 308 -1.70 -8.53 -10.79
CA LEU A 308 -0.78 -7.72 -9.98
C LEU A 308 -1.40 -7.28 -8.65
N ALA A 309 -2.17 -8.18 -8.01
CA ALA A 309 -2.63 -7.99 -6.63
C ALA A 309 -1.53 -8.36 -5.65
N ASN A 310 -1.46 -7.65 -4.53
CA ASN A 310 -0.44 -7.83 -3.51
C ASN A 310 -0.97 -7.60 -2.09
N PHE A 311 -0.30 -8.17 -1.12
CA PHE A 311 -0.43 -7.78 0.29
C PHE A 311 0.73 -6.87 0.69
N SER A 312 0.42 -5.88 1.52
CA SER A 312 1.43 -5.16 2.27
C SER A 312 1.51 -5.72 3.69
N TRP A 313 2.72 -5.87 4.21
CA TRP A 313 3.00 -6.59 5.46
C TRP A 313 3.69 -5.68 6.45
N SER A 314 3.17 -5.63 7.67
CA SER A 314 3.90 -5.04 8.81
C SER A 314 4.92 -6.02 9.34
N LEU A 315 6.13 -5.51 9.53
CA LEU A 315 7.30 -6.20 10.04
C LEU A 315 7.56 -5.67 11.45
N ILE A 316 7.51 -6.54 12.46
CA ILE A 316 7.65 -6.14 13.87
C ILE A 316 8.53 -7.14 14.60
N TYR A 317 9.29 -6.68 15.59
CA TYR A 317 9.99 -7.61 16.45
C TYR A 317 9.04 -8.43 17.30
N GLN A 318 9.28 -9.74 17.44
CA GLN A 318 8.52 -10.61 18.32
C GLN A 318 8.68 -10.18 19.79
N LYS A 319 9.91 -9.88 20.22
CA LYS A 319 10.20 -9.41 21.59
C LYS A 319 10.17 -7.89 21.65
N GLN A 320 9.34 -7.36 22.52
CA GLN A 320 9.17 -5.93 22.74
C GLN A 320 9.94 -5.48 23.99
N LYS A 321 10.89 -4.56 23.81
CA LYS A 321 11.73 -4.06 24.91
C LYS A 321 10.94 -3.26 25.95
N VAL A 322 9.91 -2.53 25.47
CA VAL A 322 9.03 -1.70 26.31
C VAL A 322 7.62 -2.26 26.19
N ILE A 323 7.11 -2.81 27.28
CA ILE A 323 5.83 -3.52 27.32
C ILE A 323 4.68 -2.65 26.80
N ASN A 324 4.58 -1.39 27.27
CA ASN A 324 3.49 -0.49 26.85
C ASN A 324 3.55 -0.17 25.35
N THR A 325 4.75 -0.04 24.79
CA THR A 325 4.94 0.14 23.33
C THR A 325 4.51 -1.12 22.57
N GLY A 326 4.88 -2.30 23.05
CA GLY A 326 4.47 -3.58 22.44
C GLY A 326 2.96 -3.79 22.46
N ILE A 327 2.31 -3.48 23.59
CA ILE A 327 0.85 -3.56 23.74
C ILE A 327 0.16 -2.56 22.80
N ALA A 328 0.62 -1.31 22.75
CA ALA A 328 0.05 -0.29 21.87
C ALA A 328 0.21 -0.66 20.37
N LEU A 329 1.40 -1.16 20.00
CA LEU A 329 1.68 -1.62 18.65
C LEU A 329 0.80 -2.81 18.25
N GLY A 330 0.68 -3.82 19.10
CA GLY A 330 -0.15 -4.98 18.83
C GLY A 330 -1.63 -4.61 18.68
N LYS A 331 -2.18 -3.79 19.58
CA LYS A 331 -3.57 -3.29 19.52
C LYS A 331 -3.82 -2.44 18.27
N LEU A 332 -2.87 -1.58 17.88
CA LEU A 332 -2.95 -0.79 16.65
C LEU A 332 -3.03 -1.69 15.42
N LEU A 333 -2.10 -2.65 15.29
CA LEU A 333 -2.02 -3.51 14.10
C LEU A 333 -3.19 -4.49 14.02
N ASP A 334 -3.69 -5.00 15.16
CA ASP A 334 -4.91 -5.80 15.21
C ASP A 334 -6.12 -4.99 14.73
N TRP A 335 -6.26 -3.76 15.21
CA TRP A 335 -7.34 -2.88 14.76
C TRP A 335 -7.22 -2.54 13.28
N VAL A 336 -6.02 -2.25 12.77
CA VAL A 336 -5.79 -1.92 11.34
C VAL A 336 -6.12 -3.11 10.45
N SER A 337 -5.72 -4.34 10.84
CA SER A 337 -5.97 -5.55 10.06
C SER A 337 -7.41 -6.08 10.19
N SER A 338 -8.23 -5.54 11.10
CA SER A 338 -9.62 -5.93 11.34
C SER A 338 -10.60 -4.77 11.14
N THR A 339 -10.95 -4.05 12.19
CA THR A 339 -11.92 -2.92 12.17
C THR A 339 -11.51 -1.81 11.21
N GLY A 340 -10.21 -1.53 11.09
CA GLY A 340 -9.63 -0.51 10.20
C GLY A 340 -9.86 -0.81 8.72
N GLN A 341 -10.15 -2.07 8.36
CA GLN A 341 -10.40 -2.48 6.97
C GLN A 341 -11.62 -1.81 6.33
N ARG A 342 -12.53 -1.25 7.11
CA ARG A 342 -13.62 -0.39 6.62
C ARG A 342 -13.14 0.80 5.78
N ASN A 343 -11.90 1.23 5.96
CA ASN A 343 -11.27 2.31 5.22
C ASN A 343 -10.68 1.89 3.86
N ALA A 344 -10.61 0.59 3.57
CA ALA A 344 -9.94 0.06 2.39
C ALA A 344 -10.62 0.48 1.07
N LEU A 345 -11.90 0.13 0.91
CA LEU A 345 -12.63 0.37 -0.36
C LEU A 345 -12.64 1.84 -0.82
N PRO A 346 -12.92 2.84 0.03
CA PRO A 346 -12.91 4.24 -0.40
C PRO A 346 -11.55 4.74 -0.89
N LEU A 347 -10.47 4.07 -0.49
CA LEU A 347 -9.10 4.42 -0.84
C LEU A 347 -8.50 3.59 -1.97
N GLY A 348 -9.28 2.65 -2.55
CA GLY A 348 -8.83 1.81 -3.65
C GLY A 348 -8.12 0.53 -3.23
N TYR A 349 -8.22 0.13 -1.96
CA TYR A 349 -7.76 -1.19 -1.48
C TYR A 349 -8.94 -2.15 -1.35
N ALA A 350 -8.66 -3.44 -1.42
CA ALA A 350 -9.62 -4.45 -1.04
C ALA A 350 -9.53 -4.72 0.48
N PRO A 351 -10.64 -4.92 1.18
CA PRO A 351 -10.58 -5.38 2.56
C PRO A 351 -9.90 -6.75 2.63
N LEU A 352 -9.08 -6.96 3.67
CA LEU A 352 -8.47 -8.26 3.93
C LEU A 352 -9.55 -9.33 4.09
N PRO A 353 -9.46 -10.47 3.40
CA PRO A 353 -10.33 -11.62 3.64
C PRO A 353 -10.25 -12.11 5.09
N ALA A 354 -11.33 -12.70 5.61
CA ALA A 354 -11.40 -13.13 7.01
C ALA A 354 -10.29 -14.11 7.43
N ASN A 355 -9.93 -15.04 6.53
CA ASN A 355 -8.80 -15.96 6.76
C ASN A 355 -7.46 -15.22 6.85
N VAL A 356 -7.27 -14.12 6.13
CA VAL A 356 -6.06 -13.29 6.18
C VAL A 356 -6.03 -12.46 7.46
N GLN A 357 -7.18 -11.90 7.88
CA GLN A 357 -7.30 -11.22 9.18
C GLN A 357 -6.97 -12.19 10.34
N ALA A 358 -7.42 -13.45 10.26
CA ALA A 358 -7.07 -14.47 11.24
C ALA A 358 -5.55 -14.77 11.29
N VAL A 359 -4.86 -14.75 10.15
CA VAL A 359 -3.38 -14.87 10.11
C VAL A 359 -2.72 -13.68 10.79
N ALA A 360 -3.20 -12.46 10.57
CA ALA A 360 -2.67 -11.26 11.23
C ALA A 360 -2.86 -11.35 12.75
N HIS A 361 -4.07 -11.66 13.20
CA HIS A 361 -4.39 -11.81 14.62
C HIS A 361 -3.53 -12.89 15.29
N ALA A 362 -3.47 -14.10 14.72
CA ALA A 362 -2.65 -15.21 15.24
C ALA A 362 -1.14 -14.86 15.29
N THR A 363 -0.68 -13.99 14.40
CA THR A 363 0.71 -13.51 14.42
C THR A 363 0.94 -12.55 15.58
N LEU A 364 -0.01 -11.67 15.89
CA LEU A 364 0.09 -10.71 17.00
C LEU A 364 0.05 -11.40 18.38
N LEU A 365 -0.63 -12.53 18.51
CA LEU A 365 -0.61 -13.34 19.74
C LEU A 365 0.79 -13.88 20.10
N LYS A 366 1.75 -13.86 19.16
CA LYS A 366 3.14 -14.25 19.40
C LYS A 366 4.01 -13.13 19.96
N LEU A 367 3.46 -11.92 20.17
CA LEU A 367 4.20 -10.82 20.77
C LEU A 367 4.51 -11.12 22.23
N GLU A 368 5.77 -10.91 22.59
CA GLU A 368 6.35 -11.19 23.92
C GLU A 368 7.01 -9.93 24.48
N ASP A 369 7.12 -9.87 25.80
CA ASP A 369 8.01 -8.92 26.46
C ASP A 369 9.48 -9.37 26.37
N SER A 370 10.39 -8.60 26.97
CA SER A 370 11.83 -8.91 26.98
C SER A 370 12.17 -10.21 27.72
N THR A 371 11.30 -10.70 28.62
CA THR A 371 11.48 -11.95 29.36
C THR A 371 10.99 -13.18 28.60
N GLY A 372 10.19 -12.98 27.53
CA GLY A 372 9.51 -14.04 26.77
C GLY A 372 8.10 -14.33 27.24
N SER A 373 7.52 -13.47 28.09
CA SER A 373 6.12 -13.59 28.51
C SER A 373 5.21 -12.98 27.43
N ALA A 374 4.13 -13.69 27.09
CA ALA A 374 3.17 -13.22 26.09
C ALA A 374 2.53 -11.88 26.50
N LEU A 375 2.46 -10.94 25.54
CA LEU A 375 1.79 -9.65 25.78
C LEU A 375 0.26 -9.74 25.63
N PHE A 376 -0.25 -10.77 24.96
CA PHE A 376 -1.66 -10.97 24.71
C PHE A 376 -2.06 -12.41 25.01
N SER A 377 -3.27 -12.60 25.56
CA SER A 377 -3.90 -13.92 25.72
C SER A 377 -4.86 -14.19 24.58
N SER A 378 -4.92 -15.43 24.15
CA SER A 378 -5.91 -15.94 23.17
C SER A 378 -7.34 -15.92 23.74
#